data_4962f903bf5dcfb37dd804f5a2dd7c0a
#
_entry.id   4962f903bf5dcfb37dd804f5a2dd7c0a
#
_cell.length_a   1.000
_cell.length_b   1.000
_cell.length_c   1.000
_cell.angle_alpha   90.00
_cell.angle_beta   90.00
_cell.angle_gamma   90.00
#
_symmetry.space_group_name_H-M   'P 1'
#
loop_
_entity.id
_entity.type
_entity.pdbx_description
1 polymer ?
#
loop_
_entity_poly.entity_id
_entity_poly.type
_entity_poly.pdbx_seq_one_letter_code
_entity_poly.pdbx_strand_id
1 'polypeptide(L)'
;MKKTFSILFLLSSFAANAQFFFNRIDSVAVIQNNAFLPMAFAGGQNFLVVSEIDLDFDGTKDLFLFDRSGDKISTFLNHGIPDSVSYLYAHDYIRKFPKLNSWALLRDFNCDGKEDIFASTNAGMKVYLNTSTPQTGISFSTATSLLYAYFTENPLSQYLNLYVSPVDIPAIYDIDGDGDLDILTFDFAGTKMSYFKNHSMEWFGHCNSL
;
A
#
# COMPACT_ATOMS: atom_id res chain seq x y z
N MET A 1 -74.74 25.43 13.93
CA MET A 1 -73.63 24.92 13.15
C MET A 1 -72.37 24.88 14.02
N LYS A 2 -72.01 23.70 14.53
CA LYS A 2 -70.80 23.50 15.34
C LYS A 2 -69.65 23.06 14.41
N LYS A 3 -68.60 23.87 14.30
CA LYS A 3 -67.38 23.54 13.55
C LYS A 3 -66.49 22.73 14.47
N THR A 4 -66.33 21.44 14.18
CA THR A 4 -65.33 20.56 14.80
C THR A 4 -63.98 20.80 14.13
N PHE A 5 -62.98 21.27 14.89
CA PHE A 5 -61.58 21.38 14.46
C PHE A 5 -60.89 20.05 14.77
N SER A 6 -60.51 19.29 13.71
CA SER A 6 -59.67 18.11 13.87
C SER A 6 -58.19 18.54 13.86
N ILE A 7 -57.51 18.37 14.98
CA ILE A 7 -56.07 18.56 15.10
C ILE A 7 -55.41 17.25 14.70
N LEU A 8 -54.72 17.26 13.56
CA LEU A 8 -53.92 16.15 13.08
C LEU A 8 -52.53 16.22 13.75
N PHE A 9 -52.26 15.35 14.72
CA PHE A 9 -50.95 15.20 15.34
C PHE A 9 -50.03 14.40 14.41
N LEU A 10 -49.10 15.10 13.75
CA LEU A 10 -47.99 14.44 13.03
C LEU A 10 -46.96 13.94 14.05
N LEU A 11 -46.96 12.66 14.34
CA LEU A 11 -45.90 11.97 15.07
C LEU A 11 -44.70 11.86 14.11
N SER A 12 -43.75 12.76 14.18
CA SER A 12 -42.42 12.59 13.58
C SER A 12 -41.65 11.60 14.45
N SER A 13 -41.53 10.37 13.99
CA SER A 13 -40.62 9.40 14.60
C SER A 13 -39.18 9.81 14.27
N PHE A 14 -38.48 10.38 15.24
CA PHE A 14 -37.04 10.52 15.19
C PHE A 14 -36.45 9.13 15.35
N ALA A 15 -35.97 8.52 14.25
CA ALA A 15 -35.12 7.35 14.30
C ALA A 15 -33.75 7.79 14.85
N ALA A 16 -33.56 7.64 16.15
CA ALA A 16 -32.22 7.79 16.74
C ALA A 16 -31.39 6.59 16.32
N ASN A 17 -30.53 6.75 15.34
CA ASN A 17 -29.51 5.76 15.04
C ASN A 17 -28.47 5.83 16.17
N ALA A 18 -28.53 4.92 17.12
CA ALA A 18 -27.47 4.74 18.10
C ALA A 18 -26.27 4.12 17.37
N GLN A 19 -25.29 4.94 17.03
CA GLN A 19 -24.06 4.50 16.41
C GLN A 19 -23.04 4.26 17.53
N PHE A 20 -22.66 3.01 17.73
CA PHE A 20 -21.59 2.65 18.67
C PHE A 20 -20.24 2.90 18.01
N PHE A 21 -19.40 3.71 18.66
CA PHE A 21 -18.03 3.96 18.22
C PHE A 21 -17.09 3.22 19.17
N PHE A 22 -16.23 2.39 18.59
CA PHE A 22 -15.15 1.75 19.32
C PHE A 22 -13.83 2.37 18.87
N ASN A 23 -13.08 2.91 19.82
CA ASN A 23 -11.72 3.39 19.55
C ASN A 23 -10.73 2.29 19.93
N ARG A 24 -9.77 1.99 19.04
CA ARG A 24 -8.64 1.16 19.38
C ARG A 24 -7.74 1.92 20.37
N ILE A 25 -7.40 1.28 21.47
CA ILE A 25 -6.43 1.79 22.45
C ILE A 25 -5.30 0.77 22.50
N ASP A 26 -4.08 1.19 22.17
CA ASP A 26 -2.86 0.41 22.22
C ASP A 26 -1.76 1.05 23.10
N SER A 27 -2.15 2.09 23.85
CA SER A 27 -1.31 2.73 24.88
C SER A 27 -1.35 2.03 26.25
N VAL A 28 -2.11 0.95 26.39
CA VAL A 28 -2.18 0.20 27.63
C VAL A 28 -0.88 -0.60 27.80
N ALA A 29 -0.19 -0.42 28.94
CA ALA A 29 1.00 -1.18 29.25
C ALA A 29 0.68 -2.67 29.40
N VAL A 30 1.32 -3.52 28.59
CA VAL A 30 1.25 -4.96 28.71
C VAL A 30 2.54 -5.45 29.39
N ILE A 31 2.37 -6.15 30.51
CA ILE A 31 3.49 -6.67 31.31
C ILE A 31 3.43 -8.19 31.30
N GLN A 32 4.54 -8.83 30.93
CA GLN A 32 4.71 -10.27 30.99
C GLN A 32 6.02 -10.57 31.75
N ASN A 33 5.95 -11.45 32.76
CA ASN A 33 7.10 -11.81 33.58
C ASN A 33 7.83 -10.59 34.19
N ASN A 34 7.10 -9.59 34.68
CA ASN A 34 7.58 -8.32 35.19
C ASN A 34 8.37 -7.45 34.17
N ALA A 35 8.28 -7.77 32.89
CA ALA A 35 8.87 -6.96 31.81
C ALA A 35 7.77 -6.31 30.96
N PHE A 36 8.01 -5.06 30.55
CA PHE A 36 7.15 -4.35 29.62
C PHE A 36 7.33 -4.92 28.20
N LEU A 37 6.21 -5.19 27.51
CA LEU A 37 6.22 -5.60 26.12
C LEU A 37 6.00 -4.38 25.22
N PRO A 38 7.05 -3.87 24.54
CA PRO A 38 6.98 -2.60 23.81
C PRO A 38 6.09 -2.65 22.57
N MET A 39 5.85 -3.83 22.00
CA MET A 39 5.07 -4.00 20.77
C MET A 39 3.89 -4.96 20.95
N ALA A 40 3.29 -4.99 22.13
CA ALA A 40 2.24 -5.96 22.48
C ALA A 40 1.03 -5.94 21.54
N PHE A 41 0.75 -4.80 20.90
CA PHE A 41 -0.40 -4.63 20.01
C PHE A 41 -0.05 -4.71 18.51
N ALA A 42 1.20 -4.93 18.13
CA ALA A 42 1.61 -5.08 16.73
C ALA A 42 0.98 -6.34 16.10
N GLY A 43 0.77 -7.37 16.92
CA GLY A 43 0.21 -8.66 16.50
C GLY A 43 1.23 -9.54 15.77
N GLY A 44 0.80 -10.75 15.43
CA GLY A 44 1.61 -11.69 14.66
C GLY A 44 1.72 -11.29 13.20
N GLN A 45 2.81 -11.69 12.58
CA GLN A 45 3.10 -11.56 11.15
C GLN A 45 3.31 -12.97 10.61
N ASN A 46 2.80 -13.26 9.41
CA ASN A 46 2.85 -14.62 8.89
C ASN A 46 3.56 -14.71 7.52
N PHE A 47 3.02 -14.07 6.50
CA PHE A 47 3.53 -14.17 5.13
C PHE A 47 3.86 -12.77 4.58
N LEU A 48 5.03 -12.26 4.96
CA LEU A 48 5.39 -10.86 4.80
C LEU A 48 6.01 -10.52 3.46
N VAL A 49 5.60 -9.37 2.93
CA VAL A 49 6.36 -8.55 2.00
C VAL A 49 6.85 -7.32 2.76
N VAL A 50 8.16 -7.07 2.68
CA VAL A 50 8.85 -6.03 3.43
C VAL A 50 9.25 -4.91 2.47
N SER A 51 8.99 -3.68 2.86
CA SER A 51 9.44 -2.48 2.14
C SER A 51 9.78 -1.38 3.13
N GLU A 52 10.47 -0.36 2.64
CA GLU A 52 10.86 0.82 3.40
C GLU A 52 10.10 2.04 2.90
N ILE A 53 9.89 3.03 3.75
CA ILE A 53 9.27 4.32 3.45
C ILE A 53 9.58 5.29 4.58
N ASP A 54 9.75 6.58 4.30
CA ASP A 54 9.84 7.62 5.32
C ASP A 54 8.42 8.08 5.69
N LEU A 55 7.92 7.62 6.85
CA LEU A 55 6.54 7.85 7.30
C LEU A 55 6.35 9.19 8.02
N ASP A 56 7.35 9.63 8.75
CA ASP A 56 7.29 10.84 9.60
C ASP A 56 8.13 12.01 9.08
N PHE A 57 8.78 11.82 7.93
CA PHE A 57 9.59 12.83 7.23
C PHE A 57 10.84 13.25 8.00
N ASP A 58 11.43 12.33 8.76
CA ASP A 58 12.68 12.57 9.47
C ASP A 58 13.94 12.27 8.63
N GLY A 59 13.73 11.71 7.42
CA GLY A 59 14.79 11.31 6.51
C GLY A 59 15.35 9.92 6.77
N THR A 60 14.83 9.22 7.78
CA THR A 60 15.16 7.83 8.08
C THR A 60 14.12 6.92 7.45
N LYS A 61 14.54 5.81 6.84
CA LYS A 61 13.59 4.85 6.30
C LYS A 61 12.95 4.03 7.42
N ASP A 62 11.63 4.07 7.44
CA ASP A 62 10.74 3.32 8.30
C ASP A 62 10.37 1.98 7.67
N LEU A 63 9.72 1.11 8.42
CA LEU A 63 9.37 -0.23 7.97
C LEU A 63 7.88 -0.32 7.62
N PHE A 64 7.62 -0.69 6.37
CA PHE A 64 6.30 -1.10 5.88
C PHE A 64 6.27 -2.61 5.71
N LEU A 65 5.32 -3.28 6.35
CA LEU A 65 5.08 -4.71 6.24
C LEU A 65 3.69 -4.97 5.68
N PHE A 66 3.61 -5.78 4.64
CA PHE A 66 2.35 -6.27 4.12
C PHE A 66 2.25 -7.78 4.35
N ASP A 67 1.34 -8.20 5.23
CA ASP A 67 1.06 -9.62 5.49
C ASP A 67 -0.01 -10.12 4.51
N ARG A 68 0.42 -10.96 3.59
CA ARG A 68 -0.42 -11.52 2.52
C ARG A 68 -1.52 -12.46 3.04
N SER A 69 -1.35 -13.05 4.22
CA SER A 69 -2.34 -13.98 4.78
C SER A 69 -3.65 -13.31 5.16
N GLY A 70 -3.64 -12.01 5.40
CA GLY A 70 -4.82 -11.27 5.83
C GLY A 70 -4.95 -9.90 5.19
N ASP A 71 -4.19 -9.61 4.11
CA ASP A 71 -4.11 -8.30 3.47
C ASP A 71 -3.85 -7.18 4.51
N LYS A 72 -2.95 -7.47 5.46
CA LYS A 72 -2.73 -6.63 6.63
C LYS A 72 -1.48 -5.78 6.46
N ILE A 73 -1.64 -4.47 6.62
CA ILE A 73 -0.53 -3.53 6.72
C ILE A 73 -0.09 -3.41 8.18
N SER A 74 1.22 -3.36 8.41
CA SER A 74 1.83 -2.96 9.67
C SER A 74 2.97 -1.98 9.38
N THR A 75 3.05 -0.92 10.16
CA THR A 75 4.05 0.14 10.02
C THR A 75 4.82 0.32 11.32
N PHE A 76 6.11 0.60 11.19
CA PHE A 76 6.99 0.82 12.34
C PHE A 76 7.93 1.98 12.04
N LEU A 77 7.98 2.95 12.94
CA LEU A 77 8.95 4.04 12.87
C LEU A 77 10.32 3.55 13.30
N ASN A 78 11.34 3.99 12.57
CA ASN A 78 12.74 3.73 12.85
C ASN A 78 13.37 4.97 13.51
N HIS A 79 13.83 4.85 14.71
CA HIS A 79 14.45 5.98 15.43
C HIS A 79 15.92 6.24 15.04
N GLY A 80 16.43 5.56 14.00
CA GLY A 80 17.75 5.83 13.45
C GLY A 80 18.93 5.64 14.43
N ILE A 81 18.76 4.78 15.44
CA ILE A 81 19.83 4.53 16.41
C ILE A 81 20.87 3.59 15.77
N PRO A 82 22.12 4.04 15.54
CA PRO A 82 23.13 3.20 14.92
C PRO A 82 23.35 1.89 15.68
N ASP A 83 23.59 0.81 14.93
CA ASP A 83 23.89 -0.54 15.45
C ASP A 83 22.81 -1.11 16.39
N SER A 84 21.56 -0.61 16.27
CA SER A 84 20.43 -1.04 17.11
C SER A 84 19.18 -1.24 16.29
N VAL A 85 18.41 -2.27 16.61
CA VAL A 85 17.04 -2.45 16.09
C VAL A 85 16.10 -1.58 16.95
N SER A 86 15.76 -0.40 16.44
CA SER A 86 14.98 0.61 17.16
C SER A 86 13.68 0.96 16.42
N TYR A 87 12.83 -0.04 16.24
CA TYR A 87 11.53 0.14 15.62
C TYR A 87 10.41 0.28 16.66
N LEU A 88 9.50 1.22 16.42
CA LEU A 88 8.29 1.42 17.22
C LEU A 88 7.06 1.19 16.35
N TYR A 89 6.15 0.33 16.79
CA TYR A 89 4.87 0.10 16.09
C TYR A 89 4.05 1.39 15.98
N ALA A 90 3.67 1.75 14.77
CA ALA A 90 3.04 3.03 14.44
C ALA A 90 1.75 2.83 13.65
N HIS A 91 0.71 2.32 14.33
CA HIS A 91 -0.55 1.92 13.70
C HIS A 91 -1.33 3.08 13.04
N ASP A 92 -1.09 4.32 13.44
CA ASP A 92 -1.80 5.50 12.91
C ASP A 92 -1.54 5.73 11.41
N TYR A 93 -0.38 5.30 10.92
CA TYR A 93 -0.05 5.38 9.50
C TYR A 93 -0.78 4.35 8.64
N ILE A 94 -1.23 3.23 9.20
CA ILE A 94 -1.90 2.16 8.45
C ILE A 94 -3.10 2.66 7.66
N ARG A 95 -3.88 3.57 8.25
CA ARG A 95 -5.10 4.14 7.64
C ARG A 95 -4.81 5.12 6.50
N LYS A 96 -3.55 5.50 6.31
CA LYS A 96 -3.11 6.41 5.24
C LYS A 96 -2.85 5.68 3.92
N PHE A 97 -2.64 4.39 3.99
CA PHE A 97 -2.45 3.56 2.81
C PHE A 97 -3.78 3.22 2.14
N PRO A 98 -3.79 3.07 0.79
CA PRO A 98 -4.96 2.57 0.09
C PRO A 98 -5.26 1.13 0.49
N LYS A 99 -6.47 0.65 0.16
CA LYS A 99 -6.78 -0.77 0.33
C LYS A 99 -5.92 -1.61 -0.63
N LEU A 100 -5.11 -2.50 -0.08
CA LEU A 100 -4.21 -3.40 -0.79
C LEU A 100 -4.67 -4.83 -0.60
N ASN A 101 -4.39 -5.71 -1.58
CA ASN A 101 -4.74 -7.12 -1.51
C ASN A 101 -3.60 -7.96 -2.08
N SER A 102 -3.48 -9.20 -1.63
CA SER A 102 -2.59 -10.24 -2.10
C SER A 102 -1.10 -9.93 -1.94
N TRP A 103 -0.59 -8.85 -2.51
CA TRP A 103 0.77 -8.36 -2.30
C TRP A 103 0.86 -6.86 -2.58
N ALA A 104 1.82 -6.21 -1.95
CA ALA A 104 2.21 -4.82 -2.19
C ALA A 104 3.72 -4.67 -1.98
N LEU A 105 4.36 -3.91 -2.86
CA LEU A 105 5.77 -3.55 -2.82
C LEU A 105 5.90 -2.04 -2.94
N LEU A 106 6.80 -1.44 -2.17
CA LEU A 106 7.10 -0.03 -2.26
C LEU A 106 8.44 0.16 -2.98
N ARG A 107 8.41 0.94 -4.06
CA ARG A 107 9.57 1.34 -4.88
C ARG A 107 9.31 2.71 -5.46
N ASP A 108 10.35 3.49 -5.66
CA ASP A 108 10.27 4.79 -6.34
C ASP A 108 10.04 4.57 -7.84
N PHE A 109 8.78 4.69 -8.27
CA PHE A 109 8.36 4.43 -9.66
C PHE A 109 8.69 5.58 -10.61
N ASN A 110 8.64 6.80 -10.10
CA ASN A 110 8.78 8.00 -10.90
C ASN A 110 10.09 8.76 -10.66
N CYS A 111 11.00 8.18 -9.87
CA CYS A 111 12.30 8.74 -9.49
C CYS A 111 12.21 10.12 -8.80
N ASP A 112 11.19 10.32 -7.99
CA ASP A 112 11.04 11.54 -7.19
C ASP A 112 11.65 11.42 -5.78
N GLY A 113 12.26 10.28 -5.46
CA GLY A 113 12.89 9.96 -4.19
C GLY A 113 11.93 9.46 -3.11
N LYS A 114 10.64 9.24 -3.46
CA LYS A 114 9.65 8.69 -2.55
C LYS A 114 9.20 7.30 -3.03
N GLU A 115 8.94 6.43 -2.08
CA GLU A 115 8.45 5.10 -2.39
C GLU A 115 6.97 5.12 -2.78
N ASP A 116 6.69 4.75 -4.03
CA ASP A 116 5.36 4.50 -4.59
C ASP A 116 4.91 3.07 -4.29
N ILE A 117 3.62 2.80 -4.41
CA ILE A 117 3.07 1.47 -4.13
C ILE A 117 2.77 0.74 -5.43
N PHE A 118 3.46 -0.37 -5.66
CA PHE A 118 3.05 -1.40 -6.60
C PHE A 118 2.13 -2.39 -5.87
N ALA A 119 0.96 -2.63 -6.40
CA ALA A 119 -0.03 -3.48 -5.75
C ALA A 119 -0.73 -4.43 -6.72
N SER A 120 -1.06 -5.60 -6.21
CA SER A 120 -1.80 -6.63 -6.95
C SER A 120 -3.18 -6.15 -7.38
N THR A 121 -3.60 -6.61 -8.57
CA THR A 121 -4.99 -6.58 -9.04
C THR A 121 -5.37 -7.94 -9.60
N ASN A 122 -6.66 -8.15 -9.88
CA ASN A 122 -7.10 -9.40 -10.53
C ASN A 122 -6.58 -9.57 -11.97
N ALA A 123 -6.08 -8.48 -12.58
CA ALA A 123 -5.65 -8.47 -13.99
C ALA A 123 -4.14 -8.20 -14.16
N GLY A 124 -3.40 -8.06 -13.06
CA GLY A 124 -1.97 -7.73 -13.09
C GLY A 124 -1.58 -6.88 -11.89
N MET A 125 -1.02 -5.70 -12.12
CA MET A 125 -0.62 -4.77 -11.07
C MET A 125 -1.02 -3.34 -11.38
N LYS A 126 -1.14 -2.53 -10.33
CA LYS A 126 -1.39 -1.09 -10.37
C LYS A 126 -0.32 -0.34 -9.58
N VAL A 127 -0.23 0.96 -9.83
CA VAL A 127 0.70 1.85 -9.14
C VAL A 127 -0.05 3.00 -8.48
N TYR A 128 0.31 3.30 -7.25
CA TYR A 128 -0.07 4.53 -6.56
C TYR A 128 1.17 5.37 -6.33
N LEU A 129 1.15 6.62 -6.78
CA LEU A 129 2.21 7.59 -6.50
C LEU A 129 2.12 8.08 -5.06
N ASN A 130 3.25 8.22 -4.45
CA ASN A 130 3.42 8.83 -3.14
C ASN A 130 3.36 10.36 -3.24
N THR A 131 2.23 10.93 -2.86
CA THR A 131 1.99 12.38 -2.86
C THR A 131 2.19 13.00 -1.49
N SER A 132 2.87 12.30 -0.60
CA SER A 132 3.12 12.71 0.77
C SER A 132 3.98 13.97 0.86
N THR A 133 3.66 14.82 1.82
CA THR A 133 4.46 15.98 2.20
C THR A 133 4.44 16.16 3.71
N PRO A 134 5.44 16.84 4.32
CA PRO A 134 5.42 17.12 5.76
C PRO A 134 4.16 17.87 6.22
N GLN A 135 3.53 18.66 5.31
CA GLN A 135 2.34 19.45 5.63
C GLN A 135 1.04 18.65 5.54
N THR A 136 0.97 17.69 4.60
CA THR A 136 -0.24 16.88 4.37
C THR A 136 -0.18 15.51 5.03
N GLY A 137 1.03 15.08 5.43
CA GLY A 137 1.29 13.72 5.90
C GLY A 137 1.30 12.70 4.76
N ILE A 138 1.28 11.44 5.12
CA ILE A 138 1.28 10.31 4.18
C ILE A 138 0.01 10.31 3.33
N SER A 139 0.18 10.29 2.02
CA SER A 139 -0.91 10.24 1.04
C SER A 139 -0.46 9.61 -0.27
N PHE A 140 -1.41 8.99 -0.99
CA PHE A 140 -1.16 8.33 -2.26
C PHE A 140 -2.25 8.68 -3.27
N SER A 141 -1.88 8.78 -4.54
CA SER A 141 -2.80 8.95 -5.67
C SER A 141 -2.61 7.83 -6.69
N THR A 142 -3.67 7.43 -7.38
CA THR A 142 -3.54 6.39 -8.42
C THR A 142 -2.80 6.96 -9.63
N ALA A 143 -1.65 6.39 -9.98
CA ALA A 143 -0.94 6.66 -11.23
C ALA A 143 -1.60 5.88 -12.37
N THR A 144 -1.69 4.57 -12.20
CA THR A 144 -2.39 3.70 -13.14
C THR A 144 -3.17 2.63 -12.40
N SER A 145 -4.35 2.29 -12.90
CA SER A 145 -5.17 1.22 -12.36
C SER A 145 -4.75 -0.17 -12.88
N LEU A 146 -3.94 -0.21 -13.94
CA LEU A 146 -3.39 -1.42 -14.53
C LEU A 146 -2.14 -1.04 -15.33
N LEU A 147 -1.02 -1.71 -15.06
CA LEU A 147 0.18 -1.61 -15.88
C LEU A 147 0.07 -2.46 -17.14
N TYR A 148 0.59 -1.92 -18.23
CA TYR A 148 0.62 -2.56 -19.53
C TYR A 148 2.07 -2.79 -19.97
N ALA A 149 2.28 -3.81 -20.78
CA ALA A 149 3.55 -4.09 -21.42
C ALA A 149 3.38 -4.25 -22.93
N TYR A 150 4.43 -3.96 -23.66
CA TYR A 150 4.50 -4.16 -25.08
C TYR A 150 5.09 -5.55 -25.37
N PHE A 151 4.30 -6.42 -26.01
CA PHE A 151 4.73 -7.76 -26.36
C PHE A 151 5.13 -7.81 -27.83
N THR A 152 6.43 -7.87 -28.10
CA THR A 152 6.97 -7.91 -29.47
C THR A 152 6.69 -9.23 -30.20
N GLU A 153 6.45 -10.30 -29.45
CA GLU A 153 6.24 -11.66 -30.01
C GLU A 153 4.81 -11.90 -30.50
N ASN A 154 3.87 -11.02 -30.18
CA ASN A 154 2.49 -11.14 -30.61
C ASN A 154 2.09 -10.03 -31.57
N PRO A 155 2.09 -10.25 -32.89
CA PRO A 155 1.78 -9.22 -33.86
C PRO A 155 0.34 -8.74 -33.83
N LEU A 156 -0.57 -9.41 -33.09
CA LEU A 156 -1.98 -9.05 -32.98
C LEU A 156 -2.31 -8.23 -31.72
N SER A 157 -1.41 -8.16 -30.76
CA SER A 157 -1.65 -7.50 -29.46
C SER A 157 -0.40 -6.77 -29.02
N GLN A 158 -0.25 -5.54 -29.48
CA GLN A 158 0.93 -4.74 -29.16
C GLN A 158 0.95 -4.25 -27.71
N TYR A 159 -0.20 -4.14 -27.05
CA TYR A 159 -0.34 -3.60 -25.72
C TYR A 159 -1.26 -4.50 -24.89
N LEU A 160 -0.68 -5.25 -23.95
CA LEU A 160 -1.41 -6.14 -23.04
C LEU A 160 -1.10 -5.75 -21.60
N ASN A 161 -2.03 -6.05 -20.70
CA ASN A 161 -1.77 -5.89 -19.27
C ASN A 161 -0.57 -6.74 -18.84
N LEU A 162 0.33 -6.11 -18.07
CA LEU A 162 1.43 -6.81 -17.43
C LEU A 162 0.84 -7.68 -16.31
N TYR A 163 0.63 -8.95 -16.63
CA TYR A 163 -0.01 -9.87 -15.71
C TYR A 163 0.96 -10.33 -14.65
N VAL A 164 0.58 -10.18 -13.40
CA VAL A 164 1.22 -10.80 -12.24
C VAL A 164 0.15 -11.52 -11.46
N SER A 165 0.35 -12.81 -11.23
CA SER A 165 -0.57 -13.60 -10.44
C SER A 165 -0.69 -13.05 -9.01
N PRO A 166 -1.89 -13.01 -8.41
CA PRO A 166 -2.04 -12.61 -7.00
C PRO A 166 -1.27 -13.50 -6.01
N VAL A 167 -0.89 -14.70 -6.41
CA VAL A 167 -0.10 -15.62 -5.56
C VAL A 167 1.42 -15.42 -5.72
N ASP A 168 1.86 -14.76 -6.78
CA ASP A 168 3.26 -14.44 -7.02
C ASP A 168 3.63 -13.08 -6.42
N ILE A 169 4.92 -12.87 -6.22
CA ILE A 169 5.50 -11.57 -5.88
C ILE A 169 6.48 -11.25 -7.00
N PRO A 170 6.25 -10.18 -7.79
CA PRO A 170 7.20 -9.79 -8.82
C PRO A 170 8.48 -9.24 -8.18
N ALA A 171 9.62 -9.40 -8.83
CA ALA A 171 10.77 -8.58 -8.54
C ALA A 171 10.64 -7.27 -9.33
N ILE A 172 10.73 -6.14 -8.62
CA ILE A 172 10.66 -4.78 -9.18
C ILE A 172 11.95 -4.09 -8.76
N TYR A 173 12.86 -3.92 -9.72
CA TYR A 173 14.20 -3.43 -9.48
C TYR A 173 14.84 -2.96 -10.79
N ASP A 174 15.79 -2.04 -10.73
CA ASP A 174 16.64 -1.67 -11.86
C ASP A 174 17.63 -2.83 -12.13
N ILE A 175 17.27 -3.69 -13.09
CA ILE A 175 17.98 -4.96 -13.32
C ILE A 175 19.19 -4.74 -14.21
N ASP A 176 19.12 -3.83 -15.16
CA ASP A 176 20.20 -3.56 -16.10
C ASP A 176 21.05 -2.31 -15.77
N GLY A 177 20.69 -1.58 -14.71
CA GLY A 177 21.50 -0.50 -14.15
C GLY A 177 21.36 0.82 -14.90
N ASP A 178 20.25 1.04 -15.62
CA ASP A 178 20.01 2.25 -16.39
C ASP A 178 19.28 3.36 -15.60
N GLY A 179 18.76 3.02 -14.41
CA GLY A 179 18.14 3.96 -13.47
C GLY A 179 16.63 3.96 -13.47
N ASP A 180 15.95 3.13 -14.27
CA ASP A 180 14.52 2.91 -14.16
C ASP A 180 14.19 1.50 -13.62
N LEU A 181 12.93 1.28 -13.23
CA LEU A 181 12.52 0.03 -12.62
C LEU A 181 12.02 -0.97 -13.65
N ASP A 182 12.64 -2.13 -13.67
CA ASP A 182 12.23 -3.29 -14.46
C ASP A 182 11.35 -4.26 -13.65
N ILE A 183 10.73 -5.21 -14.33
CA ILE A 183 9.87 -6.20 -13.70
C ILE A 183 10.22 -7.61 -14.15
N LEU A 184 10.49 -8.49 -13.16
CA LEU A 184 10.55 -9.93 -13.35
C LEU A 184 9.35 -10.58 -12.69
N THR A 185 8.66 -11.43 -13.44
CA THR A 185 7.52 -12.20 -12.92
C THR A 185 7.42 -13.56 -13.63
N PHE A 186 6.57 -14.44 -13.12
CA PHE A 186 6.25 -15.67 -13.81
C PHE A 186 5.18 -15.46 -14.88
N ASP A 187 5.22 -16.30 -15.93
CA ASP A 187 4.13 -16.38 -16.90
C ASP A 187 2.84 -16.87 -16.23
N PHE A 188 1.72 -16.76 -16.93
CA PHE A 188 0.41 -17.19 -16.41
C PHE A 188 0.38 -18.64 -15.93
N ALA A 189 1.16 -19.52 -16.54
CA ALA A 189 1.25 -20.93 -16.17
C ALA A 189 2.27 -21.21 -15.04
N GLY A 190 3.03 -20.21 -14.63
CA GLY A 190 4.07 -20.34 -13.61
C GLY A 190 5.26 -21.20 -14.06
N THR A 191 5.45 -21.39 -15.36
CA THR A 191 6.45 -22.30 -15.92
C THR A 191 7.71 -21.58 -16.39
N LYS A 192 7.61 -20.30 -16.70
CA LYS A 192 8.72 -19.47 -17.19
C LYS A 192 8.74 -18.14 -16.46
N MET A 193 9.93 -17.59 -16.34
CA MET A 193 10.13 -16.24 -15.89
C MET A 193 10.08 -15.30 -17.10
N SER A 194 9.34 -14.20 -16.96
CA SER A 194 9.25 -13.12 -17.94
C SER A 194 9.98 -11.91 -17.40
N TYR A 195 10.82 -11.32 -18.22
CA TYR A 195 11.51 -10.06 -17.97
C TYR A 195 10.86 -8.95 -18.79
N PHE A 196 10.37 -7.92 -18.12
CA PHE A 196 9.82 -6.73 -18.72
C PHE A 196 10.79 -5.58 -18.43
N LYS A 197 11.60 -5.26 -19.44
CA LYS A 197 12.49 -4.11 -19.38
C LYS A 197 11.66 -2.84 -19.54
N ASN A 198 11.87 -1.88 -18.66
CA ASN A 198 11.45 -0.51 -18.85
C ASN A 198 12.41 0.18 -19.83
N HIS A 199 11.92 1.05 -20.67
CA HIS A 199 12.72 1.79 -21.63
C HIS A 199 12.59 3.30 -21.43
N SER A 200 12.13 3.72 -20.26
CA SER A 200 11.91 5.14 -19.99
C SER A 200 13.21 5.92 -20.04
N MET A 201 14.28 5.38 -19.48
CA MET A 201 15.59 6.04 -19.50
C MET A 201 16.19 6.09 -20.90
N GLU A 202 16.10 5.03 -21.70
CA GLU A 202 16.66 5.01 -23.06
C GLU A 202 15.88 5.91 -24.01
N TRP A 203 14.56 5.99 -23.90
CA TRP A 203 13.73 6.74 -24.84
C TRP A 203 13.53 8.19 -24.45
N PHE A 204 13.47 8.48 -23.16
CA PHE A 204 13.08 9.79 -22.65
C PHE A 204 14.17 10.46 -21.78
N GLY A 205 15.17 9.69 -21.31
CA GLY A 205 16.22 10.17 -20.41
C GLY A 205 15.76 10.47 -18.99
N HIS A 206 14.60 9.96 -18.60
CA HIS A 206 14.05 10.05 -17.25
C HIS A 206 13.06 8.91 -17.02
N CYS A 207 12.91 8.47 -15.76
CA CYS A 207 12.05 7.35 -15.38
C CYS A 207 10.58 7.73 -15.15
N ASN A 208 10.15 8.92 -15.45
CA ASN A 208 8.79 9.42 -15.21
C ASN A 208 7.94 9.41 -16.49
N SER A 209 7.88 8.28 -17.19
CA SER A 209 7.01 8.14 -18.36
C SER A 209 6.14 6.90 -18.22
N LEU A 210 4.83 7.13 -18.13
CA LEU A 210 3.76 6.14 -18.27
C LEU A 210 3.28 6.10 -19.72
#